data_5586be3462b4565e3a43985ecd61f010
#
_entry.id   5586be3462b4565e3a43985ecd61f010
#
_cell.length_a   1.000
_cell.length_b   1.000
_cell.length_c   1.000
_cell.angle_alpha   90.00
_cell.angle_beta   90.00
_cell.angle_gamma   90.00
#
_symmetry.space_group_name_H-M   'P 1'
#
loop_
_entity.id
_entity.type
_entity.pdbx_description
1 polymer ?
#
loop_
_entity_poly.entity_id
_entity_poly.type
_entity_poly.pdbx_seq_one_letter_code
_entity_poly.pdbx_strand_id
1 'polypeptide(L)'
;MLHFETVNLDTVLRNINTLCIYLDRLKPCSWCAKLSKPCPLSYLESVSRRHTVTRRVLLRKVMNTKFSDLGLRPELIEGIERLGYESPSPIQAKTIPVALAGKDIVGLSQTGSGKTAAFGLPALNLIDIKRDETQVLVLCPTRELAVQVCEEIHRLASALKGLVAVPVYGGAPLDRQMRALRKGAHIVVGTPGRVMDHLRRKTLQTDSIRLCVLDEADRMLDMGFREDMEIILGDMPEDRQTLFFSATMNKGVEGLIKTFSQKAEQISIERKSLTVDTIEQTYYEVRNRSKIEVLCRLLDLETNPRGIVFCNTKQMVEDATEALTARGYVADRIHGDITQANRERVIKRFKDGSVELLVATDVAARGLDIDDVDIVFNYDLPYDPEDYVHRIGRTGRAGRSGKSVTFVYGRDIYRLEAIERYTRQVVRRMKIPSMEEVEGRKADKTFNQVKALLEGGDFKRHDDLVDRLLDSGHTPTDIASALFDMLGNDEGREGEKIAEDSEAFDPNPQRRSGGKRPYKGDGGGGGYKKKHGGAFAKRGNDSGSEGRWNEGGKHKRPFKTKSKIAGTKFKKSAAHEGGSETKDKQPARRFKRPD
;
A
#
# COMPACT_ATOMS: atom_id res chain seq x y z
N MET A 1 15.69 -52.14 -24.11
CA MET A 1 15.34 -50.70 -24.26
C MET A 1 14.14 -50.45 -23.36
N LEU A 2 14.37 -49.93 -22.15
CA LEU A 2 13.33 -49.59 -21.21
C LEU A 2 13.15 -48.05 -21.25
N HIS A 3 11.97 -47.59 -21.65
CA HIS A 3 11.59 -46.18 -21.59
C HIS A 3 11.49 -45.78 -20.11
N PHE A 4 12.34 -44.86 -19.67
CA PHE A 4 12.16 -44.13 -18.44
C PHE A 4 11.22 -42.94 -18.72
N GLU A 5 9.97 -43.05 -18.31
CA GLU A 5 9.07 -41.90 -18.16
C GLU A 5 9.63 -40.97 -17.09
N THR A 6 9.81 -39.72 -17.45
CA THR A 6 10.21 -38.64 -16.53
C THR A 6 9.09 -38.40 -15.53
N VAL A 7 9.14 -39.03 -14.39
CA VAL A 7 8.29 -38.78 -13.24
C VAL A 7 8.59 -37.36 -12.72
N ASN A 8 7.59 -36.51 -12.74
CA ASN A 8 7.71 -35.13 -12.28
C ASN A 8 8.13 -35.08 -10.80
N LEU A 9 9.39 -34.67 -10.57
CA LEU A 9 10.05 -34.65 -9.25
C LEU A 9 9.27 -33.83 -8.21
N ASP A 10 8.55 -32.79 -8.62
CA ASP A 10 7.77 -31.94 -7.73
C ASP A 10 6.55 -32.63 -7.14
N THR A 11 5.92 -33.54 -7.88
CA THR A 11 4.78 -34.33 -7.39
C THR A 11 5.24 -35.36 -6.36
N VAL A 12 6.41 -35.96 -6.57
CA VAL A 12 7.02 -36.92 -5.62
C VAL A 12 7.45 -36.17 -4.34
N LEU A 13 8.01 -34.97 -4.44
CA LEU A 13 8.44 -34.16 -3.29
C LEU A 13 7.27 -33.64 -2.43
N ARG A 14 6.13 -33.28 -3.03
CA ARG A 14 4.90 -32.92 -2.28
C ARG A 14 4.33 -34.10 -1.50
N ASN A 15 4.35 -35.28 -2.08
CA ASN A 15 3.87 -36.50 -1.43
C ASN A 15 4.81 -36.96 -0.30
N ILE A 16 6.11 -36.75 -0.42
CA ILE A 16 7.08 -37.09 0.63
C ILE A 16 6.95 -36.14 1.83
N ASN A 17 6.71 -34.84 1.62
CA ASN A 17 6.50 -33.89 2.71
C ASN A 17 5.20 -34.20 3.51
N THR A 18 4.15 -34.60 2.82
CA THR A 18 2.88 -35.01 3.47
C THR A 18 3.08 -36.32 4.24
N LEU A 19 3.88 -37.24 3.72
CA LEU A 19 4.22 -38.53 4.39
C LEU A 19 5.11 -38.33 5.64
N CYS A 20 6.07 -37.39 5.59
CA CYS A 20 6.92 -37.07 6.73
C CYS A 20 6.14 -36.47 7.91
N ILE A 21 5.13 -35.61 7.64
CA ILE A 21 4.29 -35.03 8.69
C ILE A 21 3.41 -36.12 9.37
N TYR A 22 3.05 -37.16 8.63
CA TYR A 22 2.28 -38.29 9.18
C TYR A 22 3.15 -39.30 9.96
N LEU A 23 4.44 -39.44 9.59
CA LEU A 23 5.35 -40.41 10.22
C LEU A 23 5.93 -39.92 11.55
N ASP A 24 6.00 -38.61 11.78
CA ASP A 24 6.46 -38.03 13.07
C ASP A 24 5.49 -38.28 14.24
N ARG A 25 4.27 -38.78 13.95
CA ARG A 25 3.24 -39.15 14.96
C ARG A 25 3.14 -40.66 15.25
N LEU A 26 3.91 -41.51 14.56
CA LEU A 26 3.88 -42.94 14.76
C LEU A 26 4.98 -43.41 15.72
N LYS A 27 4.59 -43.96 16.88
CA LYS A 27 5.50 -44.64 17.80
C LYS A 27 6.23 -45.78 17.07
N PRO A 28 7.47 -46.13 17.48
CA PRO A 28 8.24 -47.17 16.81
C PRO A 28 7.48 -48.48 16.73
N CYS A 29 7.31 -48.97 15.53
CA CYS A 29 6.55 -50.17 15.21
C CYS A 29 7.26 -51.40 15.78
N SER A 30 6.56 -52.15 16.67
CA SER A 30 7.02 -53.40 17.27
C SER A 30 7.31 -54.51 16.26
N TRP A 31 7.01 -54.27 14.98
CA TRP A 31 7.21 -55.24 13.87
C TRP A 31 8.63 -55.19 13.28
N CYS A 32 9.30 -54.04 13.35
CA CYS A 32 10.69 -53.87 12.84
C CYS A 32 11.76 -54.54 13.72
N ALA A 33 11.43 -54.82 14.97
CA ALA A 33 12.33 -55.49 15.91
C ALA A 33 12.57 -57.01 15.62
N LYS A 34 11.76 -57.61 14.74
CA LYS A 34 11.79 -59.07 14.45
C LYS A 34 12.44 -59.41 13.08
N LEU A 35 12.83 -58.45 12.29
CA LEU A 35 13.47 -58.68 10.98
C LEU A 35 14.83 -58.00 10.96
N SER A 36 15.89 -58.77 10.85
CA SER A 36 17.31 -58.34 10.77
C SER A 36 17.64 -57.58 9.47
N LYS A 37 16.74 -56.69 9.00
CA LYS A 37 16.94 -55.82 7.85
C LYS A 37 16.91 -54.36 8.29
N PRO A 38 17.78 -53.46 7.74
CA PRO A 38 17.78 -52.07 8.11
C PRO A 38 16.45 -51.43 7.80
N CYS A 39 15.91 -50.70 8.79
CA CYS A 39 14.62 -50.02 8.69
C CYS A 39 14.66 -48.98 7.54
N PRO A 40 13.66 -48.97 6.62
CA PRO A 40 13.56 -47.96 5.56
C PRO A 40 13.55 -46.51 6.05
N LEU A 41 13.19 -46.30 7.32
CA LEU A 41 13.20 -44.99 7.97
C LEU A 41 14.60 -44.37 8.10
N SER A 42 15.63 -45.18 8.32
CA SER A 42 17.03 -44.70 8.38
C SER A 42 17.53 -44.18 7.03
N TYR A 43 17.02 -44.75 5.94
CA TYR A 43 17.35 -44.28 4.58
C TYR A 43 16.62 -42.93 4.28
N LEU A 44 15.37 -42.76 4.70
CA LEU A 44 14.61 -41.52 4.56
C LEU A 44 15.21 -40.39 5.40
N GLU A 45 15.67 -40.66 6.62
CA GLU A 45 16.42 -39.68 7.43
C GLU A 45 17.72 -39.24 6.77
N SER A 46 18.44 -40.15 6.16
CA SER A 46 19.71 -39.84 5.46
C SER A 46 19.46 -38.96 4.22
N VAL A 47 18.37 -39.19 3.49
CA VAL A 47 17.94 -38.38 2.34
C VAL A 47 17.47 -37.01 2.79
N SER A 48 16.66 -36.92 3.86
CA SER A 48 16.19 -35.64 4.45
C SER A 48 17.38 -34.81 4.94
N ARG A 49 18.35 -35.39 5.64
CA ARG A 49 19.56 -34.68 6.09
C ARG A 49 20.41 -34.19 4.93
N ARG A 50 20.57 -34.96 3.84
CA ARG A 50 21.29 -34.51 2.64
C ARG A 50 20.60 -33.33 1.95
N HIS A 51 19.28 -33.37 1.82
CA HIS A 51 18.52 -32.22 1.27
C HIS A 51 18.62 -30.96 2.13
N THR A 52 18.59 -31.11 3.46
CA THR A 52 18.75 -29.98 4.40
C THR A 52 20.15 -29.39 4.32
N VAL A 53 21.20 -30.22 4.19
CA VAL A 53 22.57 -29.76 4.03
C VAL A 53 22.76 -29.08 2.68
N THR A 54 22.27 -29.65 1.59
CA THR A 54 22.35 -29.06 0.25
C THR A 54 21.63 -27.72 0.20
N ARG A 55 20.45 -27.60 0.83
CA ARG A 55 19.70 -26.34 0.94
C ARG A 55 20.48 -25.30 1.77
N ARG A 56 21.10 -25.69 2.89
CA ARG A 56 21.95 -24.79 3.69
C ARG A 56 23.20 -24.34 2.94
N VAL A 57 23.82 -25.20 2.15
CA VAL A 57 24.98 -24.85 1.33
C VAL A 57 24.62 -23.92 0.19
N LEU A 58 23.47 -24.15 -0.49
CA LEU A 58 22.93 -23.25 -1.51
C LEU A 58 22.56 -21.89 -0.92
N LEU A 59 21.91 -21.85 0.23
CA LEU A 59 21.58 -20.59 0.92
C LEU A 59 22.84 -19.84 1.36
N ARG A 60 23.87 -20.52 1.88
CA ARG A 60 25.16 -19.89 2.19
C ARG A 60 25.86 -19.35 0.95
N LYS A 61 25.77 -20.03 -0.19
CA LYS A 61 26.35 -19.57 -1.45
C LYS A 61 25.65 -18.31 -1.97
N VAL A 62 24.33 -18.21 -1.83
CA VAL A 62 23.56 -17.00 -2.18
C VAL A 62 23.86 -15.84 -1.23
N MET A 63 24.11 -16.11 0.04
CA MET A 63 24.40 -15.06 1.06
C MET A 63 25.83 -14.49 0.95
N ASN A 64 26.75 -15.15 0.24
CA ASN A 64 28.13 -14.68 0.03
C ASN A 64 28.38 -14.17 -1.40
N THR A 65 27.36 -14.03 -2.23
CA THR A 65 27.50 -13.51 -3.60
C THR A 65 27.74 -12.01 -3.54
N LYS A 66 28.75 -11.52 -4.24
CA LYS A 66 29.00 -10.07 -4.43
C LYS A 66 28.40 -9.60 -5.76
N PHE A 67 28.17 -8.30 -5.91
CA PHE A 67 27.70 -7.73 -7.18
C PHE A 67 28.70 -7.95 -8.33
N SER A 68 30.00 -7.99 -8.04
CA SER A 68 31.05 -8.34 -8.99
C SER A 68 30.89 -9.72 -9.63
N ASP A 69 30.24 -10.67 -8.92
CA ASP A 69 30.06 -12.05 -9.36
C ASP A 69 28.84 -12.24 -10.27
N LEU A 70 28.01 -11.18 -10.42
CA LEU A 70 26.74 -11.23 -11.16
C LEU A 70 26.88 -10.95 -12.67
N GLY A 71 28.07 -10.59 -13.17
CA GLY A 71 28.32 -10.35 -14.60
C GLY A 71 27.88 -8.97 -15.10
N LEU A 72 27.79 -7.99 -14.20
CA LEU A 72 27.48 -6.60 -14.53
C LEU A 72 28.70 -5.88 -15.13
N ARG A 73 28.47 -4.84 -15.94
CA ARG A 73 29.54 -3.96 -16.45
C ARG A 73 30.28 -3.26 -15.31
N PRO A 74 31.60 -2.98 -15.46
CA PRO A 74 32.39 -2.32 -14.43
C PRO A 74 31.79 -0.98 -13.97
N GLU A 75 31.25 -0.19 -14.88
CA GLU A 75 30.66 1.11 -14.57
C GLU A 75 29.42 0.99 -13.65
N LEU A 76 28.65 -0.09 -13.79
CA LEU A 76 27.51 -0.36 -12.91
C LEU A 76 27.96 -0.79 -11.52
N ILE A 77 29.04 -1.58 -11.44
CA ILE A 77 29.63 -2.01 -10.16
C ILE A 77 30.14 -0.77 -9.42
N GLU A 78 30.86 0.13 -10.09
CA GLU A 78 31.31 1.40 -9.52
C GLU A 78 30.13 2.26 -9.01
N GLY A 79 29.03 2.34 -9.78
CA GLY A 79 27.82 3.04 -9.38
C GLY A 79 27.17 2.46 -8.11
N ILE A 80 27.10 1.14 -8.01
CA ILE A 80 26.56 0.40 -6.86
C ILE A 80 27.41 0.65 -5.60
N GLU A 81 28.74 0.57 -5.74
CA GLU A 81 29.69 0.79 -4.64
C GLU A 81 29.59 2.25 -4.11
N ARG A 82 29.48 3.24 -4.99
CA ARG A 82 29.25 4.64 -4.59
C ARG A 82 27.96 4.85 -3.83
N LEU A 83 26.95 4.02 -4.07
CA LEU A 83 25.67 4.05 -3.37
C LEU A 83 25.70 3.29 -2.03
N GLY A 84 26.81 2.64 -1.67
CA GLY A 84 26.98 1.91 -0.43
C GLY A 84 26.30 0.53 -0.41
N TYR A 85 26.03 -0.06 -1.57
CA TYR A 85 25.50 -1.43 -1.63
C TYR A 85 26.63 -2.43 -1.38
N GLU A 86 26.59 -3.15 -0.27
CA GLU A 86 27.63 -4.13 0.11
C GLU A 86 27.40 -5.51 -0.55
N SER A 87 26.17 -5.98 -0.58
CA SER A 87 25.80 -7.28 -1.10
C SER A 87 24.43 -7.29 -1.76
N PRO A 88 24.21 -8.13 -2.80
CA PRO A 88 22.90 -8.23 -3.44
C PRO A 88 21.86 -8.86 -2.52
N SER A 89 20.64 -8.30 -2.54
CA SER A 89 19.52 -8.93 -1.87
C SER A 89 19.16 -10.29 -2.51
N PRO A 90 18.42 -11.17 -1.81
CA PRO A 90 18.09 -12.50 -2.37
C PRO A 90 17.38 -12.46 -3.72
N ILE A 91 16.54 -11.45 -3.98
CA ILE A 91 15.88 -11.28 -5.28
C ILE A 91 16.89 -10.84 -6.34
N GLN A 92 17.79 -9.92 -6.01
CA GLN A 92 18.83 -9.45 -6.93
C GLN A 92 19.80 -10.57 -7.32
N ALA A 93 20.31 -11.31 -6.33
CA ALA A 93 21.26 -12.41 -6.56
C ALA A 93 20.70 -13.52 -7.48
N LYS A 94 19.37 -13.76 -7.42
CA LYS A 94 18.72 -14.77 -8.27
C LYS A 94 18.28 -14.21 -9.62
N THR A 95 17.80 -12.97 -9.67
CA THR A 95 17.19 -12.38 -10.87
C THR A 95 18.23 -11.86 -11.85
N ILE A 96 19.26 -11.15 -11.36
CA ILE A 96 20.24 -10.48 -12.23
C ILE A 96 20.93 -11.46 -13.21
N PRO A 97 21.48 -12.62 -12.79
CA PRO A 97 22.14 -13.54 -13.71
C PRO A 97 21.20 -14.11 -14.78
N VAL A 98 19.94 -14.40 -14.41
CA VAL A 98 18.92 -14.93 -15.33
C VAL A 98 18.51 -13.89 -16.34
N ALA A 99 18.33 -12.62 -15.89
CA ALA A 99 18.01 -11.50 -16.75
C ALA A 99 19.14 -11.17 -17.73
N LEU A 100 20.40 -11.21 -17.28
CA LEU A 100 21.57 -11.02 -18.15
C LEU A 100 21.73 -12.12 -19.20
N ALA A 101 21.22 -13.32 -18.91
CA ALA A 101 21.16 -14.43 -19.88
C ALA A 101 20.02 -14.25 -20.92
N GLY A 102 19.27 -13.16 -20.91
CA GLY A 102 18.20 -12.84 -21.86
C GLY A 102 16.91 -13.64 -21.66
N LYS A 103 16.72 -14.29 -20.50
CA LYS A 103 15.52 -15.08 -20.22
C LYS A 103 14.41 -14.20 -19.65
N ASP A 104 13.17 -14.52 -20.00
CA ASP A 104 11.99 -13.96 -19.34
C ASP A 104 11.92 -14.42 -17.89
N ILE A 105 11.43 -13.56 -17.02
CA ILE A 105 11.37 -13.81 -15.58
C ILE A 105 10.00 -13.45 -15.01
N VAL A 106 9.58 -14.28 -14.07
CA VAL A 106 8.49 -13.97 -13.15
C VAL A 106 9.07 -13.90 -11.74
N GLY A 107 9.30 -12.69 -11.26
CA GLY A 107 9.82 -12.41 -9.93
C GLY A 107 8.68 -12.22 -8.90
N LEU A 108 8.50 -13.21 -8.03
CA LEU A 108 7.53 -13.11 -6.93
C LEU A 108 8.22 -12.59 -5.68
N SER A 109 7.98 -11.31 -5.37
CA SER A 109 8.54 -10.68 -4.17
C SER A 109 7.75 -9.46 -3.72
N GLN A 110 7.79 -9.16 -2.43
CA GLN A 110 7.13 -7.99 -1.83
C GLN A 110 7.83 -6.67 -2.19
N THR A 111 7.13 -5.55 -1.95
CA THR A 111 7.74 -4.20 -2.01
C THR A 111 8.88 -4.08 -1.00
N GLY A 112 9.90 -3.28 -1.31
CA GLY A 112 11.07 -3.10 -0.42
C GLY A 112 12.09 -4.24 -0.43
N SER A 113 11.92 -5.28 -1.25
CA SER A 113 12.89 -6.40 -1.39
C SER A 113 14.10 -6.08 -2.27
N GLY A 114 14.15 -4.88 -2.88
CA GLY A 114 15.20 -4.47 -3.82
C GLY A 114 14.90 -4.84 -5.28
N LYS A 115 13.63 -4.97 -5.66
CA LYS A 115 13.19 -5.29 -7.04
C LYS A 115 13.72 -4.30 -8.07
N THR A 116 13.69 -3.01 -7.77
CA THR A 116 14.11 -1.96 -8.70
C THR A 116 15.55 -2.18 -9.18
N ALA A 117 16.47 -2.49 -8.29
CA ALA A 117 17.84 -2.85 -8.69
C ALA A 117 17.92 -4.22 -9.38
N ALA A 118 17.03 -5.17 -9.02
CA ALA A 118 17.00 -6.50 -9.63
C ALA A 118 16.66 -6.47 -11.13
N PHE A 119 15.81 -5.55 -11.58
CA PHE A 119 15.54 -5.33 -13.01
C PHE A 119 16.30 -4.14 -13.61
N GLY A 120 16.56 -3.10 -12.82
CA GLY A 120 17.24 -1.90 -13.28
C GLY A 120 18.69 -2.16 -13.69
N LEU A 121 19.43 -2.97 -12.94
CA LEU A 121 20.81 -3.31 -13.29
C LEU A 121 20.93 -4.12 -14.60
N PRO A 122 20.14 -5.17 -14.84
CA PRO A 122 20.09 -5.82 -16.15
C PRO A 122 19.65 -4.88 -17.27
N ALA A 123 18.65 -4.02 -17.03
CA ALA A 123 18.22 -3.03 -18.00
C ALA A 123 19.36 -2.08 -18.40
N LEU A 124 20.06 -1.51 -17.41
CA LEU A 124 21.23 -0.67 -17.63
C LEU A 124 22.38 -1.40 -18.33
N ASN A 125 22.56 -2.69 -18.05
CA ASN A 125 23.57 -3.51 -18.68
C ASN A 125 23.28 -3.79 -20.17
N LEU A 126 22.01 -3.81 -20.56
CA LEU A 126 21.55 -4.08 -21.94
C LEU A 126 21.68 -2.85 -22.84
N ILE A 127 21.60 -1.63 -22.30
CA ILE A 127 21.48 -0.38 -23.07
C ILE A 127 22.76 -0.06 -23.85
N ASP A 128 22.57 0.34 -25.11
CA ASP A 128 23.57 1.03 -25.92
C ASP A 128 23.29 2.55 -25.89
N ILE A 129 24.14 3.28 -25.18
CA ILE A 129 23.99 4.75 -24.99
C ILE A 129 24.17 5.53 -26.30
N LYS A 130 24.78 4.92 -27.31
CA LYS A 130 24.99 5.60 -28.62
C LYS A 130 23.73 5.67 -29.47
N ARG A 131 22.67 4.93 -29.09
CA ARG A 131 21.41 4.90 -29.80
C ARG A 131 20.40 5.79 -29.09
N ASP A 132 20.03 6.91 -29.70
CA ASP A 132 19.02 7.84 -29.16
C ASP A 132 17.59 7.32 -29.33
N GLU A 133 17.35 6.06 -28.96
CA GLU A 133 16.07 5.37 -29.09
C GLU A 133 15.69 4.65 -27.79
N THR A 134 14.38 4.37 -27.61
CA THR A 134 13.90 3.68 -26.42
C THR A 134 14.16 2.18 -26.53
N GLN A 135 15.03 1.66 -25.66
CA GLN A 135 15.45 0.27 -25.63
C GLN A 135 14.81 -0.52 -24.48
N VAL A 136 14.35 0.19 -23.45
CA VAL A 136 13.72 -0.39 -22.26
C VAL A 136 12.45 0.36 -21.93
N LEU A 137 11.37 -0.39 -21.70
CA LEU A 137 10.11 0.12 -21.16
C LEU A 137 9.83 -0.52 -19.81
N VAL A 138 9.56 0.30 -18.79
CA VAL A 138 9.12 -0.15 -17.47
C VAL A 138 7.71 0.35 -17.23
N LEU A 139 6.75 -0.55 -16.98
CA LEU A 139 5.38 -0.22 -16.62
C LEU A 139 5.20 -0.30 -15.10
N CYS A 140 4.58 0.75 -14.54
CA CYS A 140 4.31 0.88 -13.10
C CYS A 140 2.84 1.26 -12.88
N PRO A 141 2.18 0.82 -11.78
CA PRO A 141 0.78 1.12 -11.52
C PRO A 141 0.49 2.59 -11.22
N THR A 142 1.45 3.27 -10.58
CA THR A 142 1.24 4.64 -10.09
C THR A 142 2.29 5.61 -10.62
N ARG A 143 1.93 6.89 -10.61
CA ARG A 143 2.80 8.00 -11.05
C ARG A 143 4.04 8.12 -10.19
N GLU A 144 3.83 7.99 -8.89
CA GLU A 144 4.87 8.12 -7.88
C GLU A 144 5.91 7.01 -8.04
N LEU A 145 5.44 5.75 -8.22
CA LEU A 145 6.34 4.62 -8.45
C LEU A 145 7.13 4.80 -9.77
N ALA A 146 6.49 5.32 -10.82
CA ALA A 146 7.20 5.59 -12.08
C ALA A 146 8.32 6.63 -11.92
N VAL A 147 8.08 7.69 -11.13
CA VAL A 147 9.11 8.69 -10.80
C VAL A 147 10.21 8.06 -9.95
N GLN A 148 9.84 7.34 -8.89
CA GLN A 148 10.77 6.69 -7.97
C GLN A 148 11.68 5.67 -8.69
N VAL A 149 11.10 4.82 -9.56
CA VAL A 149 11.87 3.85 -10.36
C VAL A 149 12.81 4.59 -11.33
N CYS A 150 12.37 5.68 -11.95
CA CYS A 150 13.20 6.48 -12.84
C CYS A 150 14.38 7.13 -12.09
N GLU A 151 14.15 7.68 -10.91
CA GLU A 151 15.18 8.25 -10.04
C GLU A 151 16.18 7.19 -9.58
N GLU A 152 15.71 6.01 -9.19
CA GLU A 152 16.56 4.91 -8.77
C GLU A 152 17.43 4.39 -9.94
N ILE A 153 16.87 4.31 -11.16
CA ILE A 153 17.63 3.99 -12.37
C ILE A 153 18.75 5.01 -12.61
N HIS A 154 18.49 6.33 -12.44
CA HIS A 154 19.52 7.35 -12.54
C HIS A 154 20.60 7.22 -11.47
N ARG A 155 20.21 6.87 -10.23
CA ARG A 155 21.15 6.63 -9.13
C ARG A 155 22.07 5.44 -9.42
N LEU A 156 21.49 4.31 -9.84
CA LEU A 156 22.23 3.11 -10.22
C LEU A 156 23.18 3.36 -11.42
N ALA A 157 22.78 4.27 -12.33
CA ALA A 157 23.56 4.66 -13.49
C ALA A 157 24.54 5.82 -13.24
N SER A 158 24.82 6.16 -11.99
CA SER A 158 25.61 7.35 -11.63
C SER A 158 27.00 7.40 -12.26
N ALA A 159 27.62 6.25 -12.54
CA ALA A 159 28.89 6.14 -13.26
C ALA A 159 28.72 5.99 -14.80
N LEU A 160 27.49 5.79 -15.30
CA LEU A 160 27.19 5.58 -16.71
C LEU A 160 26.81 6.91 -17.39
N LYS A 161 27.79 7.60 -18.00
CA LYS A 161 27.57 8.92 -18.61
C LYS A 161 26.71 8.82 -19.87
N GLY A 162 25.76 9.76 -20.01
CA GLY A 162 24.91 9.90 -21.20
C GLY A 162 23.60 9.11 -21.16
N LEU A 163 23.30 8.36 -20.09
CA LEU A 163 22.01 7.70 -19.93
C LEU A 163 20.88 8.75 -19.80
N VAL A 164 19.78 8.50 -20.52
CA VAL A 164 18.54 9.27 -20.41
C VAL A 164 17.40 8.31 -20.07
N ALA A 165 16.86 8.42 -18.86
CA ALA A 165 15.62 7.76 -18.44
C ALA A 165 14.53 8.82 -18.25
N VAL A 166 13.32 8.56 -18.76
CA VAL A 166 12.21 9.52 -18.76
C VAL A 166 10.99 8.93 -18.09
N PRO A 167 10.44 9.59 -17.04
CA PRO A 167 9.18 9.18 -16.44
C PRO A 167 8.00 9.69 -17.27
N VAL A 168 7.04 8.80 -17.58
CA VAL A 168 5.87 9.04 -18.44
C VAL A 168 4.60 8.69 -17.68
N TYR A 169 3.88 9.68 -17.15
CA TYR A 169 2.71 9.45 -16.29
C TYR A 169 1.63 10.52 -16.48
N GLY A 170 0.38 10.17 -16.12
CA GLY A 170 -0.76 11.08 -16.20
C GLY A 170 -0.69 12.21 -15.18
N GLY A 171 -1.29 13.38 -15.50
CA GLY A 171 -1.30 14.56 -14.61
C GLY A 171 -0.12 15.51 -14.77
N ALA A 172 1.00 15.07 -15.35
CA ALA A 172 2.08 15.95 -15.77
C ALA A 172 1.82 16.52 -17.16
N PRO A 173 2.40 17.70 -17.51
CA PRO A 173 2.26 18.32 -18.83
C PRO A 173 2.77 17.40 -19.94
N LEU A 174 1.88 17.06 -20.88
CA LEU A 174 2.18 16.16 -22.00
C LEU A 174 3.32 16.67 -22.87
N ASP A 175 3.35 17.98 -23.17
CA ASP A 175 4.37 18.60 -24.02
C ASP A 175 5.79 18.46 -23.46
N ARG A 176 5.92 18.45 -22.13
CA ARG A 176 7.21 18.23 -21.47
C ARG A 176 7.71 16.80 -21.72
N GLN A 177 6.81 15.83 -21.60
CA GLN A 177 7.13 14.42 -21.85
C GLN A 177 7.44 14.18 -23.34
N MET A 178 6.64 14.74 -24.25
CA MET A 178 6.91 14.64 -25.70
C MET A 178 8.27 15.22 -26.07
N ARG A 179 8.65 16.37 -25.50
CA ARG A 179 9.98 16.96 -25.74
C ARG A 179 11.12 16.09 -25.20
N ALA A 180 10.92 15.47 -24.03
CA ALA A 180 11.92 14.57 -23.44
C ALA A 180 12.10 13.30 -24.30
N LEU A 181 11.01 12.68 -24.76
CA LEU A 181 11.05 11.52 -25.64
C LEU A 181 11.72 11.83 -26.99
N ARG A 182 11.41 12.98 -27.60
CA ARG A 182 12.04 13.42 -28.87
C ARG A 182 13.54 13.71 -28.78
N LYS A 183 14.04 13.99 -27.59
CA LYS A 183 15.50 14.18 -27.39
C LYS A 183 16.27 12.86 -27.35
N GLY A 184 15.59 11.74 -27.41
CA GLY A 184 16.13 10.41 -27.22
C GLY A 184 16.06 10.01 -25.74
N ALA A 185 15.30 8.95 -25.47
CA ALA A 185 15.19 8.34 -24.15
C ALA A 185 15.55 6.87 -24.28
N HIS A 186 16.60 6.43 -23.58
CA HIS A 186 17.02 5.02 -23.59
C HIS A 186 16.08 4.14 -22.77
N ILE A 187 15.57 4.69 -21.65
CA ILE A 187 14.61 4.02 -20.76
C ILE A 187 13.38 4.92 -20.62
N VAL A 188 12.22 4.32 -20.80
CA VAL A 188 10.94 4.95 -20.45
C VAL A 188 10.33 4.20 -19.28
N VAL A 189 9.98 4.93 -18.22
CA VAL A 189 9.27 4.38 -17.06
C VAL A 189 7.90 5.02 -17.02
N GLY A 190 6.82 4.24 -17.17
CA GLY A 190 5.52 4.86 -17.34
C GLY A 190 4.34 4.13 -16.70
N THR A 191 3.24 4.89 -16.52
CA THR A 191 1.94 4.31 -16.19
C THR A 191 1.21 3.91 -17.48
N PRO A 192 0.48 2.76 -17.50
CA PRO A 192 -0.09 2.22 -18.73
C PRO A 192 -0.92 3.23 -19.54
N GLY A 193 -1.89 3.90 -18.94
CA GLY A 193 -2.73 4.85 -19.67
C GLY A 193 -1.97 6.02 -20.32
N ARG A 194 -0.88 6.53 -19.73
CA ARG A 194 -0.08 7.61 -20.35
C ARG A 194 0.88 7.06 -21.42
N VAL A 195 1.39 5.85 -21.24
CA VAL A 195 2.14 5.16 -22.30
C VAL A 195 1.26 4.96 -23.53
N MET A 196 0.01 4.52 -23.34
CA MET A 196 -1.01 4.43 -24.39
C MET A 196 -1.24 5.78 -25.12
N ASP A 197 -1.32 6.89 -24.38
CA ASP A 197 -1.44 8.23 -25.00
C ASP A 197 -0.26 8.55 -25.91
N HIS A 198 0.96 8.20 -25.51
CA HIS A 198 2.17 8.42 -26.31
C HIS A 198 2.25 7.49 -27.53
N LEU A 199 1.82 6.23 -27.40
CA LEU A 199 1.72 5.29 -28.52
C LEU A 199 0.72 5.78 -29.57
N ARG A 200 -0.52 6.12 -29.15
CA ARG A 200 -1.56 6.69 -30.04
C ARG A 200 -1.09 7.94 -30.76
N ARG A 201 -0.24 8.76 -30.14
CA ARG A 201 0.35 9.97 -30.71
C ARG A 201 1.64 9.73 -31.49
N LYS A 202 2.13 8.49 -31.52
CA LYS A 202 3.40 8.10 -32.15
C LYS A 202 4.60 8.93 -31.64
N THR A 203 4.56 9.32 -30.38
CA THR A 203 5.64 10.07 -29.70
C THR A 203 6.57 9.16 -28.90
N LEU A 204 6.14 7.93 -28.61
CA LEU A 204 6.94 6.82 -28.16
C LEU A 204 6.96 5.78 -29.27
N GLN A 205 8.12 5.36 -29.70
CA GLN A 205 8.34 4.28 -30.66
C GLN A 205 8.77 3.03 -29.89
N THR A 206 8.23 1.89 -30.27
CA THR A 206 8.40 0.61 -29.57
C THR A 206 9.31 -0.35 -30.31
N ASP A 207 9.63 -0.08 -31.59
CA ASP A 207 10.34 -0.97 -32.49
C ASP A 207 11.74 -1.40 -31.99
N SER A 208 12.38 -0.56 -31.17
CA SER A 208 13.72 -0.78 -30.64
C SER A 208 13.73 -1.29 -29.19
N ILE A 209 12.55 -1.57 -28.61
CA ILE A 209 12.43 -2.08 -27.24
C ILE A 209 12.89 -3.52 -27.19
N ARG A 210 13.96 -3.76 -26.43
CA ARG A 210 14.57 -5.08 -26.21
C ARG A 210 14.20 -5.68 -24.86
N LEU A 211 13.77 -4.84 -23.90
CA LEU A 211 13.39 -5.28 -22.57
C LEU A 211 12.13 -4.53 -22.13
N CYS A 212 11.11 -5.29 -21.71
CA CYS A 212 9.92 -4.77 -21.03
C CYS A 212 9.87 -5.29 -19.60
N VAL A 213 9.63 -4.39 -18.64
CA VAL A 213 9.44 -4.72 -17.22
C VAL A 213 8.04 -4.31 -16.80
N LEU A 214 7.30 -5.21 -16.16
CA LEU A 214 6.05 -4.91 -15.49
C LEU A 214 6.28 -4.99 -13.99
N ASP A 215 6.37 -3.84 -13.33
CA ASP A 215 6.53 -3.78 -11.87
C ASP A 215 5.17 -3.63 -11.19
N GLU A 216 4.93 -4.42 -10.15
CA GLU A 216 3.63 -4.55 -9.48
C GLU A 216 2.49 -4.91 -10.47
N ALA A 217 2.71 -5.94 -11.28
CA ALA A 217 1.77 -6.35 -12.34
C ALA A 217 0.37 -6.69 -11.81
N ASP A 218 0.26 -7.35 -10.64
CA ASP A 218 -0.99 -7.60 -9.92
C ASP A 218 -1.76 -6.30 -9.64
N ARG A 219 -1.05 -5.27 -9.21
CA ARG A 219 -1.64 -3.96 -8.91
C ARG A 219 -2.16 -3.24 -10.15
N MET A 220 -1.43 -3.34 -11.26
CA MET A 220 -1.92 -2.78 -12.53
C MET A 220 -3.21 -3.45 -12.98
N LEU A 221 -3.35 -4.76 -12.75
CA LEU A 221 -4.58 -5.50 -13.02
C LEU A 221 -5.74 -5.08 -12.11
N ASP A 222 -5.48 -4.92 -10.81
CA ASP A 222 -6.47 -4.47 -9.83
C ASP A 222 -7.00 -3.06 -10.15
N MET A 223 -6.16 -2.22 -10.75
CA MET A 223 -6.52 -0.86 -11.20
C MET A 223 -7.21 -0.83 -12.56
N GLY A 224 -7.42 -2.00 -13.20
CA GLY A 224 -8.13 -2.12 -14.46
C GLY A 224 -7.29 -1.85 -15.72
N PHE A 225 -5.95 -1.81 -15.61
CA PHE A 225 -5.05 -1.55 -16.75
C PHE A 225 -4.76 -2.79 -17.62
N ARG A 226 -5.58 -3.84 -17.51
CA ARG A 226 -5.35 -5.08 -18.25
C ARG A 226 -5.28 -4.84 -19.74
N GLU A 227 -6.30 -4.22 -20.30
CA GLU A 227 -6.39 -3.94 -21.75
C GLU A 227 -5.25 -3.03 -22.23
N ASP A 228 -4.92 -1.98 -21.45
CA ASP A 228 -3.80 -1.11 -21.77
C ASP A 228 -2.48 -1.89 -21.82
N MET A 229 -2.22 -2.78 -20.84
CA MET A 229 -1.02 -3.61 -20.82
C MET A 229 -0.96 -4.58 -22.00
N GLU A 230 -2.08 -5.24 -22.34
CA GLU A 230 -2.15 -6.17 -23.46
C GLU A 230 -1.86 -5.45 -24.80
N ILE A 231 -2.38 -4.23 -24.99
CA ILE A 231 -2.11 -3.41 -26.18
C ILE A 231 -0.65 -2.96 -26.22
N ILE A 232 -0.10 -2.46 -25.10
CA ILE A 232 1.29 -1.99 -25.03
C ILE A 232 2.25 -3.15 -25.34
N LEU A 233 2.01 -4.32 -24.72
CA LEU A 233 2.83 -5.51 -24.95
C LEU A 233 2.72 -6.04 -26.39
N GLY A 234 1.55 -5.92 -27.01
CA GLY A 234 1.33 -6.32 -28.40
C GLY A 234 1.96 -5.39 -29.44
N ASP A 235 2.25 -4.12 -29.07
CA ASP A 235 2.86 -3.11 -29.96
C ASP A 235 4.40 -3.20 -29.97
N MET A 236 5.01 -4.02 -29.12
CA MET A 236 6.45 -4.21 -29.02
C MET A 236 6.94 -5.43 -29.79
N PRO A 237 8.23 -5.51 -30.16
CA PRO A 237 8.82 -6.69 -30.81
C PRO A 237 8.55 -8.00 -30.05
N GLU A 238 8.34 -9.09 -30.77
CA GLU A 238 8.08 -10.41 -30.18
C GLU A 238 9.30 -11.03 -29.52
N ASP A 239 10.50 -10.70 -30.00
CA ASP A 239 11.79 -11.21 -29.54
C ASP A 239 12.34 -10.46 -28.32
N ARG A 240 11.57 -9.48 -27.78
CA ARG A 240 11.95 -8.78 -26.55
C ARG A 240 11.99 -9.72 -25.35
N GLN A 241 12.83 -9.38 -24.40
CA GLN A 241 12.79 -9.97 -23.05
C GLN A 241 11.68 -9.32 -22.21
N THR A 242 10.94 -10.11 -21.43
CA THR A 242 9.88 -9.59 -20.55
C THR A 242 10.09 -10.04 -19.09
N LEU A 243 10.15 -9.07 -18.17
CA LEU A 243 10.28 -9.32 -16.74
C LEU A 243 8.99 -8.91 -16.01
N PHE A 244 8.33 -9.87 -15.39
CA PHE A 244 7.15 -9.66 -14.58
C PHE A 244 7.53 -9.65 -13.10
N PHE A 245 7.29 -8.55 -12.39
CA PHE A 245 7.41 -8.47 -10.95
C PHE A 245 6.03 -8.31 -10.33
N SER A 246 5.70 -9.16 -9.38
CA SER A 246 4.41 -9.18 -8.71
C SER A 246 4.55 -9.66 -7.26
N ALA A 247 3.67 -9.20 -6.37
CA ALA A 247 3.58 -9.75 -5.03
C ALA A 247 2.77 -11.05 -5.02
N THR A 248 1.80 -11.18 -5.94
CA THR A 248 0.89 -12.33 -6.04
C THR A 248 0.87 -12.93 -7.45
N MET A 249 0.53 -14.22 -7.51
CA MET A 249 0.29 -14.95 -8.76
C MET A 249 -1.22 -15.21 -8.89
N ASN A 250 -1.97 -14.17 -9.20
CA ASN A 250 -3.40 -14.30 -9.47
C ASN A 250 -3.65 -14.75 -10.93
N LYS A 251 -4.89 -15.19 -11.25
CA LYS A 251 -5.25 -15.66 -12.61
C LYS A 251 -5.02 -14.61 -13.69
N GLY A 252 -5.13 -13.32 -13.36
CA GLY A 252 -4.87 -12.24 -14.30
C GLY A 252 -3.40 -12.16 -14.68
N VAL A 253 -2.49 -12.20 -13.69
CA VAL A 253 -1.04 -12.22 -13.90
C VAL A 253 -0.62 -13.47 -14.66
N GLU A 254 -1.14 -14.66 -14.28
CA GLU A 254 -0.90 -15.90 -15.03
C GLU A 254 -1.34 -15.80 -16.50
N GLY A 255 -2.48 -15.14 -16.75
CA GLY A 255 -2.99 -14.90 -18.11
C GLY A 255 -2.04 -14.05 -18.94
N LEU A 256 -1.54 -12.91 -18.40
CA LEU A 256 -0.56 -12.06 -19.08
C LEU A 256 0.75 -12.81 -19.36
N ILE A 257 1.27 -13.54 -18.38
CA ILE A 257 2.50 -14.32 -18.55
C ILE A 257 2.33 -15.34 -19.68
N LYS A 258 1.24 -16.10 -19.70
CA LYS A 258 0.99 -17.11 -20.73
C LYS A 258 0.87 -16.52 -22.14
N THR A 259 0.35 -15.29 -22.26
CA THR A 259 0.18 -14.61 -23.54
C THR A 259 1.48 -14.02 -24.05
N PHE A 260 2.28 -13.38 -23.19
CA PHE A 260 3.43 -12.56 -23.59
C PHE A 260 4.80 -13.14 -23.21
N SER A 261 4.84 -14.31 -22.55
CA SER A 261 6.08 -15.03 -22.23
C SER A 261 5.84 -16.54 -22.24
N GLN A 262 6.52 -17.24 -23.14
CA GLN A 262 6.32 -18.69 -23.29
C GLN A 262 7.17 -19.54 -22.32
N LYS A 263 8.28 -18.99 -21.80
CA LYS A 263 9.30 -19.75 -21.02
C LYS A 263 9.86 -18.92 -19.86
N ALA A 264 9.04 -18.12 -19.20
CA ALA A 264 9.51 -17.32 -18.08
C ALA A 264 10.03 -18.20 -16.94
N GLU A 265 11.24 -17.88 -16.46
CA GLU A 265 11.81 -18.51 -15.26
C GLU A 265 11.17 -17.91 -14.01
N GLN A 266 10.50 -18.74 -13.22
CA GLN A 266 9.87 -18.29 -12.00
C GLN A 266 10.87 -18.21 -10.86
N ILE A 267 11.12 -16.99 -10.38
CA ILE A 267 11.97 -16.68 -9.23
C ILE A 267 11.09 -16.28 -8.07
N SER A 268 11.00 -17.14 -7.09
CA SER A 268 10.28 -16.87 -5.85
C SER A 268 11.25 -16.67 -4.70
N ILE A 269 11.05 -15.62 -3.94
CA ILE A 269 11.67 -15.44 -2.64
C ILE A 269 10.69 -15.92 -1.60
N GLU A 270 11.06 -16.95 -0.84
CA GLU A 270 10.22 -17.44 0.25
C GLU A 270 9.81 -16.27 1.14
N ARG A 271 8.53 -16.15 1.37
CA ARG A 271 7.99 -15.20 2.34
C ARG A 271 8.57 -15.56 3.71
N LYS A 272 9.68 -14.97 4.07
CA LYS A 272 9.93 -14.80 5.49
C LYS A 272 8.85 -13.82 5.93
N SER A 273 8.04 -14.20 6.88
CA SER A 273 7.01 -13.36 7.54
C SER A 273 7.60 -12.11 8.25
N LEU A 274 8.67 -11.56 7.72
CA LEU A 274 9.58 -10.66 8.43
C LEU A 274 9.02 -9.25 8.68
N THR A 275 8.03 -8.83 7.92
CA THR A 275 7.44 -7.49 8.11
C THR A 275 6.28 -7.47 9.11
N VAL A 276 5.63 -8.61 9.32
CA VAL A 276 4.45 -8.68 10.19
C VAL A 276 4.84 -8.96 11.64
N ASP A 277 5.95 -9.69 11.86
CA ASP A 277 6.43 -10.07 13.20
C ASP A 277 7.00 -8.87 14.01
N THR A 278 7.42 -7.80 13.34
CA THR A 278 7.94 -6.58 13.96
C THR A 278 6.86 -5.53 14.22
N ILE A 279 5.62 -5.76 13.75
CA ILE A 279 4.51 -4.82 13.87
C ILE A 279 3.55 -5.27 14.95
N GLU A 280 3.38 -4.46 15.98
CA GLU A 280 2.33 -4.66 16.97
C GLU A 280 0.98 -4.35 16.34
N GLN A 281 0.10 -5.37 16.22
CA GLN A 281 -1.19 -5.25 15.59
C GLN A 281 -2.31 -5.30 16.62
N THR A 282 -3.09 -4.24 16.67
CA THR A 282 -4.21 -4.11 17.60
C THR A 282 -5.49 -3.70 16.88
N TYR A 283 -6.64 -4.08 17.42
CA TYR A 283 -7.91 -3.56 16.95
C TYR A 283 -8.80 -3.07 18.07
N TYR A 284 -9.65 -2.11 17.74
CA TYR A 284 -10.65 -1.52 18.61
C TYR A 284 -12.04 -1.69 17.98
N GLU A 285 -13.02 -2.12 18.76
CA GLU A 285 -14.41 -2.15 18.32
C GLU A 285 -15.02 -0.76 18.49
N VAL A 286 -15.20 -0.04 17.36
CA VAL A 286 -15.59 1.36 17.36
C VAL A 286 -16.74 1.60 16.40
N ARG A 287 -17.83 2.23 16.87
CA ARG A 287 -18.93 2.67 15.99
C ARG A 287 -18.44 3.76 15.03
N ASN A 288 -18.96 3.77 13.80
CA ASN A 288 -18.51 4.74 12.78
C ASN A 288 -18.53 6.19 13.24
N ARG A 289 -19.54 6.61 14.02
CA ARG A 289 -19.66 7.97 14.56
C ARG A 289 -18.57 8.32 15.58
N SER A 290 -18.01 7.34 16.27
CA SER A 290 -17.03 7.54 17.34
C SER A 290 -15.59 7.30 16.88
N LYS A 291 -15.36 6.90 15.60
CA LYS A 291 -14.02 6.59 15.09
C LYS A 291 -13.04 7.75 15.21
N ILE A 292 -13.48 8.97 14.90
CA ILE A 292 -12.62 10.15 14.96
C ILE A 292 -12.20 10.48 16.41
N GLU A 293 -13.12 10.33 17.35
CA GLU A 293 -12.85 10.56 18.75
C GLU A 293 -11.85 9.53 19.31
N VAL A 294 -12.06 8.23 18.99
CA VAL A 294 -11.13 7.19 19.40
C VAL A 294 -9.75 7.38 18.75
N LEU A 295 -9.70 7.81 17.48
CA LEU A 295 -8.44 8.12 16.80
C LEU A 295 -7.68 9.24 17.55
N CYS A 296 -8.36 10.32 17.92
CA CYS A 296 -7.76 11.41 18.68
C CYS A 296 -7.24 10.96 20.04
N ARG A 297 -8.02 10.17 20.81
CA ARG A 297 -7.57 9.61 22.09
C ARG A 297 -6.31 8.76 21.95
N LEU A 298 -6.23 7.94 20.89
CA LEU A 298 -5.04 7.12 20.65
C LEU A 298 -3.84 7.95 20.23
N LEU A 299 -4.06 9.01 19.44
CA LEU A 299 -2.99 9.95 19.09
C LEU A 299 -2.48 10.73 20.30
N ASP A 300 -3.37 11.13 21.21
CA ASP A 300 -3.00 11.83 22.44
C ASP A 300 -2.17 10.97 23.41
N LEU A 301 -2.31 9.64 23.34
CA LEU A 301 -1.50 8.69 24.10
C LEU A 301 -0.07 8.50 23.55
N GLU A 302 0.15 8.84 22.29
CA GLU A 302 1.46 8.71 21.64
C GLU A 302 2.26 10.03 21.74
N THR A 303 3.58 9.93 21.62
CA THR A 303 4.45 11.11 21.70
C THR A 303 4.79 11.55 20.27
N ASN A 304 4.07 12.54 19.73
CA ASN A 304 4.27 13.12 18.41
C ASN A 304 4.37 12.05 17.29
N PRO A 305 3.36 11.17 17.14
CA PRO A 305 3.46 10.04 16.24
C PRO A 305 3.37 10.51 14.79
N ARG A 306 4.32 10.09 13.98
CA ARG A 306 4.25 10.21 12.55
C ARG A 306 3.46 9.04 11.99
N GLY A 307 2.28 9.31 11.44
CA GLY A 307 1.33 8.25 11.12
C GLY A 307 0.63 8.39 9.76
N ILE A 308 0.12 7.26 9.28
CA ILE A 308 -0.78 7.21 8.12
C ILE A 308 -2.14 6.68 8.57
N VAL A 309 -3.20 7.39 8.17
CA VAL A 309 -4.59 7.02 8.43
C VAL A 309 -5.23 6.57 7.12
N PHE A 310 -5.56 5.29 7.01
CA PHE A 310 -6.17 4.72 5.81
C PHE A 310 -7.68 4.72 5.88
N CYS A 311 -8.32 5.35 4.89
CA CYS A 311 -9.78 5.38 4.69
C CYS A 311 -10.14 4.73 3.34
N ASN A 312 -11.31 4.08 3.28
CA ASN A 312 -11.75 3.38 2.06
C ASN A 312 -12.31 4.33 0.99
N THR A 313 -12.76 5.53 1.34
CA THR A 313 -13.37 6.48 0.41
C THR A 313 -12.71 7.86 0.47
N LYS A 314 -12.77 8.60 -0.64
CA LYS A 314 -12.27 9.98 -0.73
C LYS A 314 -13.00 10.91 0.25
N GLN A 315 -14.32 10.76 0.38
CA GLN A 315 -15.12 11.55 1.29
C GLN A 315 -14.66 11.35 2.74
N MET A 316 -14.42 10.10 3.15
CA MET A 316 -13.93 9.79 4.49
C MET A 316 -12.54 10.38 4.74
N VAL A 317 -11.68 10.44 3.72
CA VAL A 317 -10.37 11.12 3.81
C VAL A 317 -10.55 12.61 4.07
N GLU A 318 -11.47 13.29 3.36
CA GLU A 318 -11.76 14.70 3.56
C GLU A 318 -12.32 14.94 4.98
N ASP A 319 -13.37 14.19 5.36
CA ASP A 319 -14.05 14.33 6.65
C ASP A 319 -13.08 14.08 7.83
N ALA A 320 -12.25 13.03 7.74
CA ALA A 320 -11.28 12.71 8.78
C ALA A 320 -10.16 13.76 8.88
N THR A 321 -9.66 14.27 7.74
CA THR A 321 -8.63 15.31 7.73
C THR A 321 -9.14 16.60 8.32
N GLU A 322 -10.35 17.03 7.92
CA GLU A 322 -10.99 18.23 8.44
C GLU A 322 -11.22 18.13 9.97
N ALA A 323 -11.72 16.98 10.41
CA ALA A 323 -11.97 16.74 11.83
C ALA A 323 -10.68 16.69 12.67
N LEU A 324 -9.57 16.12 12.14
CA LEU A 324 -8.26 16.14 12.78
C LEU A 324 -7.68 17.56 12.85
N THR A 325 -7.74 18.30 11.74
CA THR A 325 -7.24 19.67 11.68
C THR A 325 -8.01 20.60 12.59
N ALA A 326 -9.35 20.47 12.67
CA ALA A 326 -10.18 21.22 13.60
C ALA A 326 -9.85 20.94 15.07
N ARG A 327 -9.23 19.79 15.35
CA ARG A 327 -8.75 19.41 16.68
C ARG A 327 -7.26 19.74 16.93
N GLY A 328 -6.62 20.51 16.04
CA GLY A 328 -5.24 20.97 16.19
C GLY A 328 -4.16 19.99 15.74
N TYR A 329 -4.50 18.82 15.17
CA TYR A 329 -3.50 17.92 14.61
C TYR A 329 -2.98 18.43 13.26
N VAL A 330 -1.68 18.29 13.03
CA VAL A 330 -1.07 18.67 11.75
C VAL A 330 -1.26 17.53 10.75
N ALA A 331 -2.48 17.49 10.16
CA ALA A 331 -2.89 16.47 9.21
C ALA A 331 -3.01 17.05 7.79
N ASP A 332 -2.71 16.22 6.78
CA ASP A 332 -2.95 16.53 5.37
C ASP A 332 -3.49 15.27 4.65
N ARG A 333 -4.07 15.44 3.46
CA ARG A 333 -4.83 14.40 2.76
C ARG A 333 -4.27 14.03 1.40
N ILE A 334 -4.41 12.75 1.03
CA ILE A 334 -4.10 12.27 -0.31
C ILE A 334 -5.19 11.32 -0.82
N HIS A 335 -5.86 11.71 -1.93
CA HIS A 335 -6.84 10.90 -2.66
C HIS A 335 -6.84 11.24 -4.14
N GLY A 336 -7.64 10.51 -4.94
CA GLY A 336 -7.59 10.57 -6.40
C GLY A 336 -7.94 11.92 -7.03
N ASP A 337 -8.69 12.80 -6.33
CA ASP A 337 -9.15 14.09 -6.88
C ASP A 337 -8.15 15.24 -6.64
N ILE A 338 -7.10 15.00 -5.84
CA ILE A 338 -6.06 15.99 -5.60
C ILE A 338 -5.17 16.14 -6.83
N THR A 339 -4.90 17.39 -7.23
CA THR A 339 -3.99 17.68 -8.36
C THR A 339 -2.58 17.16 -8.08
N GLN A 340 -1.86 16.77 -9.13
CA GLN A 340 -0.51 16.21 -8.97
C GLN A 340 0.44 17.15 -8.23
N ALA A 341 0.39 18.45 -8.53
CA ALA A 341 1.22 19.44 -7.85
C ALA A 341 0.94 19.55 -6.33
N ASN A 342 -0.33 19.47 -5.94
CA ASN A 342 -0.69 19.46 -4.51
C ASN A 342 -0.26 18.14 -3.84
N ARG A 343 -0.41 17.00 -4.54
CA ARG A 343 0.00 15.70 -4.05
C ARG A 343 1.52 15.65 -3.76
N GLU A 344 2.34 16.12 -4.69
CA GLU A 344 3.79 16.23 -4.52
C GLU A 344 4.15 17.15 -3.34
N ARG A 345 3.42 18.26 -3.18
CA ARG A 345 3.60 19.17 -2.04
C ARG A 345 3.29 18.49 -0.70
N VAL A 346 2.17 17.79 -0.61
CA VAL A 346 1.77 17.06 0.61
C VAL A 346 2.79 16.00 0.97
N ILE A 347 3.21 15.18 -0.02
CA ILE A 347 4.24 14.15 0.18
C ILE A 347 5.55 14.77 0.69
N LYS A 348 5.98 15.89 0.09
CA LYS A 348 7.19 16.59 0.53
C LYS A 348 7.05 17.08 1.97
N ARG A 349 5.94 17.75 2.31
CA ARG A 349 5.68 18.23 3.68
C ARG A 349 5.66 17.10 4.70
N PHE A 350 5.10 15.95 4.33
CA PHE A 350 5.11 14.77 5.17
C PHE A 350 6.52 14.19 5.34
N LYS A 351 7.32 14.14 4.28
CA LYS A 351 8.72 13.71 4.34
C LYS A 351 9.59 14.65 5.19
N ASP A 352 9.36 15.95 5.07
CA ASP A 352 10.09 16.98 5.82
C ASP A 352 9.63 17.09 7.30
N GLY A 353 8.62 16.31 7.73
CA GLY A 353 8.08 16.32 9.09
C GLY A 353 7.17 17.52 9.40
N SER A 354 6.84 18.36 8.40
CA SER A 354 5.90 19.49 8.55
C SER A 354 4.42 19.05 8.60
N VAL A 355 4.14 17.78 8.35
CA VAL A 355 2.85 17.11 8.50
C VAL A 355 3.11 15.84 9.28
N GLU A 356 2.37 15.64 10.36
CA GLU A 356 2.52 14.49 11.25
C GLU A 356 1.63 13.32 10.82
N LEU A 357 0.42 13.62 10.36
CA LEU A 357 -0.58 12.64 9.97
C LEU A 357 -0.96 12.77 8.49
N LEU A 358 -0.81 11.70 7.75
CA LEU A 358 -1.24 11.61 6.37
C LEU A 358 -2.52 10.78 6.29
N VAL A 359 -3.63 11.39 5.88
CA VAL A 359 -4.90 10.68 5.66
C VAL A 359 -5.03 10.30 4.19
N ALA A 360 -5.19 9.03 3.88
CA ALA A 360 -5.12 8.57 2.49
C ALA A 360 -6.08 7.43 2.15
N THR A 361 -6.45 7.34 0.86
CA THR A 361 -7.05 6.11 0.31
C THR A 361 -5.96 5.14 -0.15
N ASP A 362 -6.27 3.83 -0.20
CA ASP A 362 -5.33 2.81 -0.67
C ASP A 362 -4.72 3.14 -2.02
N VAL A 363 -5.56 3.47 -3.01
CA VAL A 363 -5.10 3.80 -4.37
C VAL A 363 -4.13 4.97 -4.37
N ALA A 364 -4.40 5.97 -3.53
CA ALA A 364 -3.57 7.15 -3.47
C ALA A 364 -2.29 6.96 -2.64
N ALA A 365 -2.30 6.09 -1.65
CA ALA A 365 -1.13 5.76 -0.84
C ALA A 365 -0.20 4.72 -1.49
N ARG A 366 -0.71 4.01 -2.51
CA ARG A 366 0.10 3.04 -3.28
C ARG A 366 1.19 3.76 -4.08
N GLY A 367 2.37 3.18 -4.11
CA GLY A 367 3.51 3.74 -4.82
C GLY A 367 4.10 5.02 -4.21
N LEU A 368 3.57 5.47 -3.04
CA LEU A 368 4.23 6.53 -2.30
C LEU A 368 5.49 5.95 -1.64
N ASP A 369 6.60 6.64 -1.83
CA ASP A 369 7.83 6.43 -1.07
C ASP A 369 7.67 7.08 0.33
N ILE A 370 6.72 6.55 1.06
CA ILE A 370 6.44 6.88 2.46
C ILE A 370 6.55 5.57 3.22
N ASP A 371 7.73 5.35 3.69
CA ASP A 371 8.07 4.21 4.51
C ASP A 371 8.54 4.74 5.86
N ASP A 372 8.44 3.91 6.88
CA ASP A 372 9.06 4.22 8.15
C ASP A 372 8.27 5.21 9.02
N VAL A 373 6.94 5.05 8.98
CA VAL A 373 6.05 5.73 9.92
C VAL A 373 5.99 4.96 11.24
N ASP A 374 5.74 5.67 12.35
CA ASP A 374 5.65 5.08 13.67
C ASP A 374 4.39 4.23 13.82
N ILE A 375 3.27 4.72 13.26
CA ILE A 375 1.97 4.10 13.41
C ILE A 375 1.13 4.14 12.12
N VAL A 376 0.41 3.06 11.87
CA VAL A 376 -0.58 2.95 10.79
C VAL A 376 -1.96 2.75 11.40
N PHE A 377 -2.88 3.65 11.08
CA PHE A 377 -4.28 3.52 11.44
C PHE A 377 -5.09 3.01 10.25
N ASN A 378 -5.71 1.86 10.40
CA ASN A 378 -6.77 1.42 9.50
C ASN A 378 -8.10 1.97 10.02
N TYR A 379 -8.40 3.25 9.69
CA TYR A 379 -9.66 3.92 10.06
C TYR A 379 -10.86 3.17 9.49
N ASP A 380 -10.70 2.63 8.29
CA ASP A 380 -11.59 1.63 7.71
C ASP A 380 -10.80 0.36 7.38
N LEU A 381 -11.37 -0.79 7.73
CA LEU A 381 -10.77 -2.08 7.39
C LEU A 381 -10.77 -2.25 5.86
N PRO A 382 -9.66 -2.65 5.23
CA PRO A 382 -9.61 -2.87 3.79
C PRO A 382 -10.49 -4.05 3.38
N TYR A 383 -10.87 -4.08 2.10
CA TYR A 383 -11.69 -5.18 1.55
C TYR A 383 -10.85 -6.43 1.29
N ASP A 384 -9.59 -6.26 0.90
CA ASP A 384 -8.67 -7.35 0.60
C ASP A 384 -7.61 -7.50 1.71
N PRO A 385 -7.38 -8.73 2.21
CA PRO A 385 -6.30 -9.00 3.16
C PRO A 385 -4.90 -8.59 2.67
N GLU A 386 -4.67 -8.58 1.37
CA GLU A 386 -3.40 -8.14 0.81
C GLU A 386 -3.20 -6.64 1.00
N ASP A 387 -4.26 -5.83 0.83
CA ASP A 387 -4.20 -4.40 1.10
C ASP A 387 -3.88 -4.11 2.57
N TYR A 388 -4.39 -4.92 3.49
CA TYR A 388 -4.01 -4.81 4.90
C TYR A 388 -2.51 -4.93 5.10
N VAL A 389 -1.89 -5.95 4.51
CA VAL A 389 -0.43 -6.15 4.60
C VAL A 389 0.34 -4.98 4.00
N HIS A 390 -0.14 -4.43 2.87
CA HIS A 390 0.47 -3.26 2.23
C HIS A 390 0.34 -1.97 3.04
N ARG A 391 -0.78 -1.81 3.77
CA ARG A 391 -0.97 -0.67 4.67
C ARG A 391 -0.03 -0.76 5.86
N ILE A 392 -0.05 -1.88 6.59
CA ILE A 392 0.79 -2.04 7.79
C ILE A 392 2.28 -2.10 7.45
N GLY A 393 2.63 -2.54 6.24
CA GLY A 393 4.00 -2.53 5.74
C GLY A 393 4.59 -1.13 5.53
N ARG A 394 3.89 -0.03 5.86
CA ARG A 394 4.45 1.33 5.92
C ARG A 394 5.19 1.60 7.22
N THR A 395 5.01 0.75 8.22
CA THR A 395 5.73 0.78 9.49
C THR A 395 6.53 -0.52 9.69
N GLY A 396 7.37 -0.57 10.72
CA GLY A 396 8.12 -1.77 11.10
C GLY A 396 9.19 -2.21 10.11
N ARG A 397 9.77 -1.29 9.33
CA ARG A 397 10.80 -1.58 8.34
C ARG A 397 12.22 -1.44 8.93
N ALA A 398 13.19 -2.02 8.25
CA ALA A 398 14.63 -1.97 8.60
C ALA A 398 14.93 -2.44 10.05
N GLY A 399 14.14 -3.40 10.57
CA GLY A 399 14.33 -3.94 11.91
C GLY A 399 13.78 -3.08 13.06
N ARG A 400 13.09 -1.97 12.74
CA ARG A 400 12.38 -1.15 13.75
C ARG A 400 11.04 -1.79 14.10
N SER A 401 10.56 -1.55 15.32
CA SER A 401 9.20 -1.89 15.74
C SER A 401 8.22 -0.88 15.16
N GLY A 402 7.03 -1.34 14.74
CA GLY A 402 5.94 -0.51 14.25
C GLY A 402 4.64 -0.83 14.96
N LYS A 403 3.68 0.09 14.88
CA LYS A 403 2.33 -0.10 15.43
C LYS A 403 1.29 -0.04 14.33
N SER A 404 0.30 -0.94 14.38
CA SER A 404 -0.88 -0.92 13.52
C SER A 404 -2.14 -0.99 14.36
N VAL A 405 -2.99 0.01 14.20
CA VAL A 405 -4.28 0.12 14.88
C VAL A 405 -5.40 -0.02 13.86
N THR A 406 -6.37 -0.89 14.13
CA THR A 406 -7.47 -1.17 13.21
C THR A 406 -8.81 -0.91 13.88
N PHE A 407 -9.69 -0.13 13.27
CA PHE A 407 -11.06 0.05 13.73
C PHE A 407 -11.99 -0.94 13.07
N VAL A 408 -12.78 -1.63 13.90
CA VAL A 408 -13.69 -2.69 13.48
C VAL A 408 -15.09 -2.38 14.01
N TYR A 409 -16.11 -2.55 13.18
CA TYR A 409 -17.50 -2.38 13.61
C TYR A 409 -18.42 -3.46 13.00
N GLY A 410 -19.16 -4.13 13.86
CA GLY A 410 -20.18 -5.08 13.43
C GLY A 410 -19.65 -6.22 12.56
N ARG A 411 -20.06 -6.27 11.27
CA ARG A 411 -19.65 -7.36 10.35
C ARG A 411 -18.19 -7.29 9.91
N ASP A 412 -17.47 -6.21 10.19
CA ASP A 412 -16.06 -6.10 9.86
C ASP A 412 -15.20 -7.14 10.58
N ILE A 413 -15.70 -7.71 11.68
CA ILE A 413 -15.01 -8.78 12.39
C ILE A 413 -14.73 -9.99 11.49
N TYR A 414 -15.63 -10.34 10.56
CA TYR A 414 -15.40 -11.45 9.62
C TYR A 414 -14.29 -11.15 8.61
N ARG A 415 -14.14 -9.87 8.24
CA ARG A 415 -13.02 -9.42 7.40
C ARG A 415 -11.70 -9.46 8.17
N LEU A 416 -11.72 -9.08 9.44
CA LEU A 416 -10.56 -9.17 10.31
C LEU A 416 -10.11 -10.65 10.47
N GLU A 417 -11.05 -11.59 10.70
CA GLU A 417 -10.74 -13.02 10.74
C GLU A 417 -10.14 -13.54 9.42
N ALA A 418 -10.57 -12.99 8.26
CA ALA A 418 -9.99 -13.34 6.97
C ALA A 418 -8.56 -12.82 6.84
N ILE A 419 -8.27 -11.62 7.36
CA ILE A 419 -6.93 -11.04 7.44
C ILE A 419 -6.03 -11.89 8.34
N GLU A 420 -6.48 -12.27 9.53
CA GLU A 420 -5.72 -13.13 10.45
C GLU A 420 -5.36 -14.48 9.82
N ARG A 421 -6.33 -15.09 9.11
CA ARG A 421 -6.08 -16.35 8.36
C ARG A 421 -5.05 -16.15 7.24
N TYR A 422 -5.10 -15.02 6.54
CA TYR A 422 -4.17 -14.71 5.46
C TYR A 422 -2.76 -14.42 5.97
N THR A 423 -2.65 -13.60 7.01
CA THR A 423 -1.38 -13.19 7.62
C THR A 423 -0.80 -14.26 8.55
N ARG A 424 -1.64 -15.18 9.02
CA ARG A 424 -1.35 -16.17 10.07
C ARG A 424 -0.92 -15.52 11.39
N GLN A 425 -1.43 -14.33 11.65
CA GLN A 425 -1.19 -13.60 12.90
C GLN A 425 -2.52 -13.19 13.52
N VAL A 426 -2.51 -13.11 14.84
CA VAL A 426 -3.67 -12.67 15.63
C VAL A 426 -3.54 -11.18 15.89
N VAL A 427 -4.58 -10.43 15.57
CA VAL A 427 -4.69 -9.00 15.89
C VAL A 427 -5.31 -8.88 17.28
N ARG A 428 -4.64 -8.21 18.21
CA ARG A 428 -5.08 -8.14 19.61
C ARG A 428 -6.22 -7.14 19.78
N ARG A 429 -7.30 -7.58 20.43
CA ARG A 429 -8.37 -6.67 20.85
C ARG A 429 -7.90 -5.78 22.00
N MET A 430 -8.14 -4.48 21.87
CA MET A 430 -7.87 -3.51 22.92
C MET A 430 -9.14 -2.80 23.35
N LYS A 431 -9.17 -2.32 24.59
CA LYS A 431 -10.24 -1.45 25.08
C LYS A 431 -9.99 -0.01 24.64
N ILE A 432 -11.08 0.69 24.34
CA ILE A 432 -11.01 2.13 24.02
C ILE A 432 -10.51 2.87 25.26
N PRO A 433 -9.46 3.71 25.13
CA PRO A 433 -8.95 4.50 26.27
C PRO A 433 -10.04 5.42 26.83
N SER A 434 -10.14 5.45 28.16
CA SER A 434 -11.03 6.39 28.86
C SER A 434 -10.50 7.82 28.74
N MET A 435 -11.35 8.83 28.95
CA MET A 435 -10.90 10.23 28.99
C MET A 435 -9.91 10.44 30.13
N GLU A 436 -10.16 9.82 31.29
CA GLU A 436 -9.27 9.91 32.46
C GLU A 436 -7.86 9.37 32.16
N GLU A 437 -7.74 8.27 31.38
CA GLU A 437 -6.45 7.73 30.95
C GLU A 437 -5.71 8.70 30.02
N VAL A 438 -6.44 9.36 29.11
CA VAL A 438 -5.87 10.35 28.17
C VAL A 438 -5.42 11.59 28.92
N GLU A 439 -6.25 12.12 29.80
CA GLU A 439 -5.94 13.30 30.64
C GLU A 439 -4.75 13.01 31.57
N GLY A 440 -4.73 11.85 32.21
CA GLY A 440 -3.61 11.42 33.04
C GLY A 440 -2.29 11.36 32.25
N ARG A 441 -2.30 10.81 31.05
CA ARG A 441 -1.10 10.77 30.17
C ARG A 441 -0.67 12.16 29.71
N LYS A 442 -1.61 13.06 29.39
CA LYS A 442 -1.29 14.45 29.05
C LYS A 442 -0.64 15.16 30.24
N ALA A 443 -1.21 15.00 31.43
CA ALA A 443 -0.65 15.55 32.66
C ALA A 443 0.78 15.01 32.92
N ASP A 444 1.00 13.70 32.78
CA ASP A 444 2.34 13.09 32.91
C ASP A 444 3.33 13.64 31.86
N LYS A 445 2.88 13.85 30.63
CA LYS A 445 3.73 14.42 29.56
C LYS A 445 4.13 15.86 29.91
N THR A 446 3.18 16.68 30.31
CA THR A 446 3.42 18.07 30.73
C THR A 446 4.35 18.11 31.96
N PHE A 447 4.10 17.25 32.92
CA PHE A 447 4.98 17.12 34.11
C PHE A 447 6.43 16.78 33.73
N ASN A 448 6.62 15.78 32.87
CA ASN A 448 7.95 15.37 32.42
C ASN A 448 8.65 16.46 31.59
N GLN A 449 7.93 17.24 30.80
CA GLN A 449 8.45 18.38 30.06
C GLN A 449 8.93 19.49 31.03
N VAL A 450 8.10 19.85 31.99
CA VAL A 450 8.44 20.84 32.99
C VAL A 450 9.63 20.37 33.83
N LYS A 451 9.65 19.10 34.24
CA LYS A 451 10.76 18.50 34.96
C LYS A 451 12.07 18.59 34.16
N ALA A 452 12.05 18.22 32.88
CA ALA A 452 13.23 18.30 32.01
C ALA A 452 13.73 19.75 31.82
N LEU A 453 12.84 20.72 31.71
CA LEU A 453 13.20 22.14 31.64
C LEU A 453 13.87 22.61 32.97
N LEU A 454 13.33 22.19 34.10
CA LEU A 454 13.88 22.53 35.41
C LEU A 454 15.26 21.90 35.62
N GLU A 455 15.44 20.61 35.25
CA GLU A 455 16.71 19.90 35.32
C GLU A 455 17.76 20.46 34.34
N GLY A 456 17.33 20.88 33.13
CA GLY A 456 18.20 21.49 32.13
C GLY A 456 18.62 22.91 32.43
N GLY A 457 17.86 23.64 33.26
CA GLY A 457 18.13 25.03 33.62
C GLY A 457 18.06 26.05 32.48
N ASP A 458 17.70 25.62 31.26
CA ASP A 458 17.67 26.45 30.05
C ASP A 458 16.25 26.97 29.81
N PHE A 459 15.76 27.82 30.72
CA PHE A 459 14.48 28.51 30.59
C PHE A 459 14.57 29.95 31.07
N LYS A 460 13.77 30.81 30.45
CA LYS A 460 13.67 32.21 30.83
C LYS A 460 12.96 32.35 32.17
N ARG A 461 13.64 32.97 33.14
CA ARG A 461 13.05 33.26 34.45
C ARG A 461 12.09 34.45 34.38
N HIS A 462 10.99 34.35 35.07
CA HIS A 462 9.95 35.37 35.14
C HIS A 462 9.67 35.74 36.60
N ASP A 463 10.75 36.01 37.35
CA ASP A 463 10.72 36.25 38.82
C ASP A 463 9.75 37.38 39.17
N ASP A 464 9.78 38.52 38.43
CA ASP A 464 8.86 39.64 38.63
C ASP A 464 7.36 39.28 38.54
N LEU A 465 7.01 38.32 37.66
CA LEU A 465 5.62 37.89 37.50
C LEU A 465 5.23 36.94 38.65
N VAL A 466 6.14 36.08 39.04
CA VAL A 466 5.94 35.17 40.19
C VAL A 466 5.80 35.96 41.49
N ASP A 467 6.68 36.93 41.74
CA ASP A 467 6.66 37.78 42.93
C ASP A 467 5.33 38.56 43.03
N ARG A 468 4.82 39.12 41.92
CA ARG A 468 3.53 39.81 41.90
C ARG A 468 2.37 38.89 42.25
N LEU A 469 2.41 37.60 41.85
CA LEU A 469 1.37 36.62 42.22
C LEU A 469 1.46 36.26 43.69
N LEU A 470 2.69 36.14 44.24
CA LEU A 470 2.93 35.90 45.67
C LEU A 470 2.45 37.08 46.52
N ASP A 471 2.78 38.32 46.10
CA ASP A 471 2.32 39.55 46.76
C ASP A 471 0.78 39.71 46.74
N SER A 472 0.14 39.09 45.75
CA SER A 472 -1.35 39.05 45.67
C SER A 472 -1.98 38.00 46.60
N GLY A 473 -1.14 37.27 47.40
CA GLY A 473 -1.58 36.33 48.43
C GLY A 473 -1.77 34.89 47.96
N HIS A 474 -1.28 34.54 46.74
CA HIS A 474 -1.33 33.17 46.23
C HIS A 474 -0.12 32.36 46.71
N THR A 475 -0.29 31.06 46.97
CA THR A 475 0.82 30.21 47.34
C THR A 475 1.59 29.72 46.10
N PRO A 476 2.89 29.37 46.21
CA PRO A 476 3.62 28.76 45.08
C PRO A 476 2.94 27.51 44.50
N THR A 477 2.25 26.75 45.35
CA THR A 477 1.50 25.55 44.96
C THR A 477 0.28 25.92 44.11
N ASP A 478 -0.45 26.99 44.51
CA ASP A 478 -1.62 27.44 43.72
C ASP A 478 -1.19 27.99 42.37
N ILE A 479 -0.08 28.77 42.34
CA ILE A 479 0.49 29.28 41.09
C ILE A 479 0.90 28.12 40.17
N ALA A 480 1.63 27.13 40.69
CA ALA A 480 2.04 25.97 39.92
C ALA A 480 0.83 25.17 39.42
N SER A 481 -0.19 24.93 40.27
CA SER A 481 -1.41 24.23 39.89
C SER A 481 -2.17 24.94 38.79
N ALA A 482 -2.31 26.26 38.89
CA ALA A 482 -2.96 27.08 37.86
C ALA A 482 -2.21 27.05 36.51
N LEU A 483 -0.87 27.08 36.54
CA LEU A 483 -0.04 26.98 35.35
C LEU A 483 -0.13 25.58 34.72
N PHE A 484 -0.18 24.52 35.50
CA PHE A 484 -0.42 23.16 34.96
C PHE A 484 -1.81 23.02 34.38
N ASP A 485 -2.84 23.60 34.98
CA ASP A 485 -4.21 23.62 34.46
C ASP A 485 -4.28 24.38 33.13
N MET A 486 -3.65 25.56 33.03
CA MET A 486 -3.55 26.32 31.78
C MET A 486 -2.81 25.55 30.69
N LEU A 487 -1.69 24.90 31.01
CA LEU A 487 -0.93 24.08 30.04
C LEU A 487 -1.68 22.82 29.64
N GLY A 488 -2.49 22.24 30.52
CA GLY A 488 -3.34 21.08 30.24
C GLY A 488 -4.59 21.40 29.46
N ASN A 489 -5.15 22.61 29.64
CA ASN A 489 -6.41 23.07 29.06
C ASN A 489 -6.24 23.88 27.77
N ASP A 490 -5.04 24.02 27.21
CA ASP A 490 -4.76 24.85 26.03
C ASP A 490 -5.50 24.38 24.77
N GLU A 491 -6.22 23.28 24.86
CA GLU A 491 -7.15 22.80 23.84
C GLU A 491 -8.46 22.38 24.51
N GLY A 492 -9.43 23.29 24.63
CA GLY A 492 -10.79 23.07 25.13
C GLY A 492 -11.55 21.99 24.35
N ARG A 493 -11.14 20.76 24.49
CA ARG A 493 -11.79 19.58 23.91
C ARG A 493 -12.72 18.97 24.94
N GLU A 494 -14.01 19.34 24.88
CA GLU A 494 -15.02 18.47 25.47
C GLU A 494 -15.05 17.15 24.69
N GLY A 495 -14.42 16.12 25.24
CA GLY A 495 -14.43 14.78 24.68
C GLY A 495 -15.86 14.24 24.60
N GLU A 496 -16.28 13.77 23.44
CA GLU A 496 -17.56 13.09 23.30
C GLU A 496 -17.62 11.87 24.24
N LYS A 497 -18.62 11.81 25.13
CA LYS A 497 -18.83 10.65 25.99
C LYS A 497 -19.19 9.45 25.11
N ILE A 498 -18.20 8.62 24.84
CA ILE A 498 -18.42 7.35 24.16
C ILE A 498 -19.03 6.41 25.21
N ALA A 499 -20.26 5.97 24.98
CA ALA A 499 -20.81 4.88 25.78
C ALA A 499 -19.86 3.68 25.61
N GLU A 500 -19.23 3.26 26.71
CA GLU A 500 -18.40 2.05 26.72
C GLU A 500 -19.26 0.92 26.19
N ASP A 501 -18.84 0.30 25.08
CA ASP A 501 -19.51 -0.88 24.55
C ASP A 501 -19.23 -2.03 25.50
N SER A 502 -20.10 -2.16 26.51
CA SER A 502 -20.03 -3.22 27.53
C SER A 502 -20.37 -4.61 26.98
N GLU A 503 -20.81 -4.71 25.74
CA GLU A 503 -21.12 -6.00 25.10
C GLU A 503 -20.37 -6.16 23.79
N ALA A 504 -19.40 -7.08 23.77
CA ALA A 504 -18.81 -7.59 22.54
C ALA A 504 -19.93 -8.05 21.60
N PHE A 505 -19.85 -7.64 20.33
CA PHE A 505 -20.74 -8.16 19.30
C PHE A 505 -20.58 -9.69 19.25
N ASP A 506 -21.60 -10.44 19.71
CA ASP A 506 -21.66 -11.89 19.58
C ASP A 506 -22.09 -12.21 18.14
N PRO A 507 -21.21 -12.75 17.29
CA PRO A 507 -21.54 -13.06 15.90
C PRO A 507 -22.56 -14.18 15.76
N ASN A 508 -22.91 -14.89 16.87
CA ASN A 508 -23.87 -16.00 16.85
C ASN A 508 -25.01 -15.79 17.83
N PRO A 509 -26.04 -14.98 17.50
CA PRO A 509 -27.17 -14.70 18.40
C PRO A 509 -28.02 -15.94 18.72
N GLN A 510 -27.81 -17.07 18.03
CA GLN A 510 -28.60 -18.28 18.26
C GLN A 510 -28.18 -19.06 19.52
N ARG A 511 -27.07 -18.74 20.18
CA ARG A 511 -26.67 -19.40 21.45
C ARG A 511 -27.32 -18.81 22.71
N ARG A 512 -28.02 -17.66 22.63
CA ARG A 512 -28.65 -17.01 23.79
C ARG A 512 -30.11 -17.39 24.05
N SER A 513 -30.76 -18.27 23.30
CA SER A 513 -32.16 -18.66 23.51
C SER A 513 -32.36 -19.94 24.34
N GLY A 514 -31.60 -20.08 25.45
CA GLY A 514 -31.79 -21.15 26.45
C GLY A 514 -32.45 -20.71 27.75
N GLY A 515 -32.92 -19.47 27.85
CA GLY A 515 -33.64 -18.97 29.03
C GLY A 515 -35.14 -19.21 28.93
N LYS A 516 -35.65 -20.22 29.65
CA LYS A 516 -37.08 -20.48 29.84
C LYS A 516 -37.78 -19.20 30.34
N ARG A 517 -38.65 -18.63 29.51
CA ARG A 517 -39.62 -17.63 29.98
C ARG A 517 -40.69 -18.37 30.81
N PRO A 518 -41.04 -17.94 32.01
CA PRO A 518 -42.15 -18.49 32.74
C PRO A 518 -43.46 -18.12 32.05
N TYR A 519 -44.22 -19.13 31.74
CA TYR A 519 -45.57 -19.02 31.21
C TYR A 519 -46.47 -18.40 32.29
N LYS A 520 -46.93 -17.21 32.12
CA LYS A 520 -48.01 -16.60 32.90
C LYS A 520 -49.29 -16.77 32.08
N GLY A 521 -50.07 -17.77 32.47
CA GLY A 521 -51.38 -17.95 31.94
C GLY A 521 -52.30 -16.88 32.50
N ASP A 522 -53.10 -16.25 31.67
CA ASP A 522 -54.37 -15.69 32.08
C ASP A 522 -55.40 -15.90 30.97
N GLY A 523 -56.56 -16.37 31.39
CA GLY A 523 -57.63 -16.86 30.57
C GLY A 523 -58.54 -15.74 30.04
N GLY A 524 -59.17 -16.00 28.92
CA GLY A 524 -60.26 -15.15 28.40
C GLY A 524 -60.76 -15.63 27.05
N GLY A 525 -61.90 -16.34 27.10
CA GLY A 525 -62.52 -17.02 25.98
C GLY A 525 -63.16 -16.09 24.92
N GLY A 526 -63.41 -16.64 23.76
CA GLY A 526 -64.16 -16.03 22.67
C GLY A 526 -64.07 -16.82 21.39
N GLY A 527 -64.97 -17.80 21.24
CA GLY A 527 -65.05 -18.57 20.01
C GLY A 527 -65.64 -17.82 18.83
N TYR A 528 -65.35 -18.26 17.64
CA TYR A 528 -66.29 -18.35 16.52
C TYR A 528 -65.72 -19.17 15.35
N LYS A 529 -66.34 -20.35 15.15
CA LYS A 529 -66.76 -21.06 13.92
C LYS A 529 -65.86 -21.14 12.69
N LYS A 530 -65.65 -22.43 12.39
CA LYS A 530 -65.33 -23.08 11.13
C LYS A 530 -66.08 -22.58 9.90
N LYS A 531 -65.48 -22.63 8.73
CA LYS A 531 -66.03 -23.25 7.51
C LYS A 531 -64.98 -23.77 6.57
N HIS A 532 -65.26 -24.96 6.14
CA HIS A 532 -64.77 -25.93 5.20
C HIS A 532 -64.46 -25.46 3.76
N GLY A 533 -63.61 -26.25 3.13
CA GLY A 533 -63.78 -26.82 1.80
C GLY A 533 -62.68 -26.39 0.84
N GLY A 534 -61.93 -27.20 0.25
CA GLY A 534 -61.95 -28.34 -0.58
C GLY A 534 -60.73 -28.21 -1.49
N ALA A 535 -59.88 -29.03 -1.59
CA ALA A 535 -59.51 -30.24 -2.30
C ALA A 535 -59.38 -30.06 -3.86
N PHE A 536 -58.30 -30.76 -4.34
CA PHE A 536 -58.09 -31.24 -5.74
C PHE A 536 -57.49 -30.23 -6.71
N ALA A 537 -56.57 -30.56 -7.63
CA ALA A 537 -55.92 -31.79 -8.03
C ALA A 537 -54.77 -31.44 -9.01
N LYS A 538 -53.88 -32.42 -9.11
CA LYS A 538 -52.81 -32.67 -10.09
C LYS A 538 -53.17 -32.44 -11.56
N ARG A 539 -52.11 -32.19 -12.31
CA ARG A 539 -51.68 -32.66 -13.69
C ARG A 539 -51.13 -31.46 -14.45
N GLY A 540 -50.06 -31.46 -15.14
CA GLY A 540 -49.28 -32.51 -15.79
C GLY A 540 -48.92 -32.01 -17.17
N ASN A 541 -47.65 -32.06 -17.53
CA ASN A 541 -47.11 -32.26 -18.87
C ASN A 541 -47.64 -31.36 -20.01
N ASP A 542 -46.89 -30.77 -20.80
CA ASP A 542 -46.04 -31.18 -21.90
C ASP A 542 -45.82 -30.09 -22.94
N SER A 543 -44.61 -30.11 -23.48
CA SER A 543 -44.21 -29.90 -24.88
C SER A 543 -44.57 -28.59 -25.65
N GLY A 544 -43.52 -27.91 -26.07
CA GLY A 544 -43.23 -27.88 -27.47
C GLY A 544 -43.54 -26.58 -28.23
N SER A 545 -42.53 -26.19 -28.98
CA SER A 545 -42.52 -25.57 -30.32
C SER A 545 -42.47 -24.03 -30.42
N GLU A 546 -41.36 -23.58 -30.91
CA GLU A 546 -41.07 -22.87 -32.16
C GLU A 546 -42.11 -21.85 -32.68
N GLY A 547 -41.60 -20.66 -33.01
CA GLY A 547 -42.26 -19.75 -33.97
C GLY A 547 -41.90 -18.28 -33.76
N ARG A 548 -40.85 -17.78 -34.31
CA ARG A 548 -40.66 -17.00 -35.52
C ARG A 548 -41.57 -15.75 -35.70
N TRP A 549 -40.88 -14.60 -35.87
CA TRP A 549 -41.22 -13.37 -36.64
C TRP A 549 -42.33 -12.44 -36.11
N ASN A 550 -42.13 -11.16 -35.88
CA ASN A 550 -42.12 -10.09 -36.89
C ASN A 550 -41.92 -8.70 -36.28
N GLU A 551 -41.43 -7.85 -37.16
CA GLU A 551 -41.18 -6.42 -37.10
C GLU A 551 -42.37 -5.53 -36.69
N GLY A 552 -42.05 -4.33 -36.20
CA GLY A 552 -42.77 -3.14 -36.62
C GLY A 552 -43.31 -2.21 -35.55
N GLY A 553 -42.85 -0.97 -35.54
CA GLY A 553 -43.72 0.10 -35.09
C GLY A 553 -43.12 1.21 -34.27
N LYS A 554 -42.55 2.17 -34.93
CA LYS A 554 -42.27 3.56 -34.52
C LYS A 554 -43.35 4.16 -33.62
N HIS A 555 -43.00 4.89 -32.55
CA HIS A 555 -43.56 6.24 -32.30
C HIS A 555 -42.65 7.07 -31.39
N LYS A 556 -42.18 8.17 -31.97
CA LYS A 556 -41.57 9.35 -31.31
C LYS A 556 -42.66 10.16 -30.59
N ARG A 557 -42.35 10.73 -29.44
CA ARG A 557 -42.68 12.14 -29.11
C ARG A 557 -41.85 12.63 -27.91
N PRO A 558 -41.46 13.94 -27.91
CA PRO A 558 -40.48 14.50 -26.99
C PRO A 558 -41.13 15.32 -25.87
N PHE A 559 -40.50 15.33 -24.71
CA PHE A 559 -40.86 16.27 -23.63
C PHE A 559 -39.95 17.51 -23.70
N LYS A 560 -40.59 18.68 -23.84
CA LYS A 560 -39.98 20.01 -23.75
C LYS A 560 -39.96 20.44 -22.30
N THR A 561 -38.81 20.85 -21.79
CA THR A 561 -38.70 21.67 -20.60
C THR A 561 -38.15 23.05 -20.98
N LYS A 562 -38.95 24.06 -20.65
CA LYS A 562 -38.60 25.49 -20.78
C LYS A 562 -37.72 25.89 -19.59
N SER A 563 -36.53 26.44 -19.83
CA SER A 563 -35.81 27.26 -18.87
C SER A 563 -35.84 28.72 -19.28
N LYS A 564 -36.29 29.58 -18.37
CA LYS A 564 -36.25 31.03 -18.53
C LYS A 564 -34.85 31.53 -18.20
N ILE A 565 -34.27 32.23 -19.13
CA ILE A 565 -33.05 33.02 -18.98
C ILE A 565 -33.46 34.44 -18.62
N ALA A 566 -32.91 34.97 -17.53
CA ALA A 566 -32.91 36.40 -17.24
C ALA A 566 -31.52 36.94 -17.50
N GLY A 567 -31.39 37.76 -18.49
CA GLY A 567 -30.15 38.43 -18.86
C GLY A 567 -29.97 39.72 -18.08
N THR A 568 -28.76 40.01 -17.71
CA THR A 568 -28.35 41.36 -17.34
C THR A 568 -27.13 41.75 -18.17
N LYS A 569 -27.36 42.74 -19.03
CA LYS A 569 -26.36 43.45 -19.82
C LYS A 569 -25.53 44.37 -18.93
N PHE A 570 -24.23 44.36 -19.05
CA PHE A 570 -23.42 45.53 -18.71
C PHE A 570 -22.59 46.00 -19.94
N LYS A 571 -22.66 47.30 -20.13
CA LYS A 571 -22.19 48.11 -21.25
C LYS A 571 -20.69 48.19 -21.32
N LYS A 572 -20.18 48.18 -22.55
CA LYS A 572 -18.89 48.77 -22.97
C LYS A 572 -18.93 50.29 -22.88
N SER A 573 -17.89 50.94 -22.40
CA SER A 573 -17.52 52.30 -22.76
C SER A 573 -16.04 52.35 -23.14
N ALA A 574 -15.79 52.90 -24.31
CA ALA A 574 -14.50 53.16 -24.92
C ALA A 574 -14.12 54.63 -24.76
N ALA A 575 -12.85 54.90 -25.05
CA ALA A 575 -12.19 56.18 -25.38
C ALA A 575 -11.46 56.85 -24.19
N HIS A 576 -10.29 57.42 -24.21
CA HIS A 576 -9.51 58.03 -25.30
C HIS A 576 -8.08 58.32 -24.75
N GLU A 577 -7.07 58.14 -25.60
CA GLU A 577 -5.90 58.95 -25.92
C GLU A 577 -5.11 59.75 -24.84
N GLY A 578 -3.78 59.62 -24.97
CA GLY A 578 -2.84 60.77 -24.82
C GLY A 578 -1.59 60.47 -24.04
N GLY A 579 -0.48 60.13 -24.66
CA GLY A 579 0.64 61.04 -24.89
C GLY A 579 1.84 60.92 -23.94
N SER A 580 2.99 60.71 -24.59
CA SER A 580 4.35 61.20 -24.36
C SER A 580 5.25 60.57 -23.28
N GLU A 581 6.25 59.92 -23.78
CA GLU A 581 7.72 60.10 -23.62
C GLU A 581 8.23 60.62 -22.27
N THR A 582 9.14 59.85 -21.65
CA THR A 582 10.55 60.27 -21.50
C THR A 582 11.41 59.13 -20.95
N LYS A 583 12.55 58.99 -21.55
CA LYS A 583 13.75 58.21 -21.16
C LYS A 583 14.27 58.67 -19.81
N ASP A 584 14.73 57.75 -18.95
CA ASP A 584 16.07 57.94 -18.40
C ASP A 584 16.75 56.66 -17.88
N LYS A 585 18.04 56.69 -17.97
CA LYS A 585 19.09 55.69 -17.84
C LYS A 585 19.34 55.23 -16.40
N GLN A 586 19.90 54.04 -16.35
CA GLN A 586 20.71 53.32 -15.35
C GLN A 586 21.56 54.22 -14.40
N PRO A 587 22.12 53.67 -13.29
CA PRO A 587 23.17 52.66 -13.40
C PRO A 587 23.23 51.58 -12.28
N ALA A 588 24.00 50.55 -12.63
CA ALA A 588 24.47 49.43 -11.84
C ALA A 588 25.26 49.83 -10.58
N ARG A 589 25.11 49.05 -9.48
CA ARG A 589 26.10 48.97 -8.41
C ARG A 589 26.55 47.53 -8.16
N ARG A 590 27.81 47.31 -8.52
CA ARG A 590 28.67 46.21 -8.05
C ARG A 590 28.83 46.31 -6.53
N PHE A 591 28.76 45.20 -5.84
CA PHE A 591 29.39 45.04 -4.53
C PHE A 591 30.43 43.92 -4.58
N LYS A 592 31.64 44.29 -4.16
CA LYS A 592 32.83 43.46 -3.98
C LYS A 592 32.70 42.63 -2.70
N ARG A 593 33.29 41.45 -2.73
CA ARG A 593 33.68 40.67 -1.54
C ARG A 593 34.87 41.33 -0.84
N PRO A 594 35.01 41.16 0.47
CA PRO A 594 36.32 41.05 1.10
C PRO A 594 36.59 39.65 1.60
N ASP A 595 37.80 39.34 1.58
CA ASP A 595 38.73 38.30 1.96
C ASP A 595 38.23 37.14 2.85
#